data_f20b5ec5c8dbd6d33f55ba2d8f625444
#
_entry.id   f20b5ec5c8dbd6d33f55ba2d8f625444
#
_cell.length_a   1.000
_cell.length_b   1.000
_cell.length_c   1.000
_cell.angle_alpha   90.00
_cell.angle_beta   90.00
_cell.angle_gamma   90.00
#
_symmetry.space_group_name_H-M   'P 1'
#
loop_
_entity.id
_entity.type
_entity.pdbx_description
1 polymer ?
#
loop_
_entity_poly.entity_id
_entity_poly.type
_entity_poly.pdbx_seq_one_letter_code
_entity_poly.pdbx_strand_id
1 'polypeptide(L)'
;MLKDKEIAVFNYIKARLSDGMSPSVREIMDAMGFKSTSTAHRYIETLVREGLIEKTGNLNRTLRLPNSGTTSVPVMGTVTAGQPITAVEDITGYIGFEAPGVDPQELFALKIRGESMIDAGILDGDIVIVKRVNYAENGDIVVAFIDREEATVKRFFKEKGHYRLQPENPTMEPIIVDEVEVLGKVIGLKRYY
;
A
#
# COMPACT_ATOMS: atom_id res chain seq x y z
N MET A 1 -2.24 -26.09 -22.45
CA MET A 1 -2.03 -25.04 -23.48
C MET A 1 -3.18 -24.02 -23.33
N LEU A 2 -2.85 -22.78 -23.08
CA LEU A 2 -3.86 -21.71 -22.89
C LEU A 2 -4.60 -21.40 -24.20
N LYS A 3 -5.88 -21.07 -24.09
CA LYS A 3 -6.68 -20.57 -25.22
C LYS A 3 -6.46 -19.06 -25.42
N ASP A 4 -6.75 -18.54 -26.59
CA ASP A 4 -6.54 -17.12 -26.94
C ASP A 4 -7.10 -16.13 -25.92
N LYS A 5 -8.30 -16.40 -25.40
CA LYS A 5 -8.93 -15.56 -24.35
C LYS A 5 -8.23 -15.64 -23.01
N GLU A 6 -7.67 -16.79 -22.65
CA GLU A 6 -6.88 -16.98 -21.41
C GLU A 6 -5.56 -16.21 -21.53
N ILE A 7 -4.92 -16.25 -22.70
CA ILE A 7 -3.71 -15.48 -22.99
C ILE A 7 -4.00 -13.97 -22.92
N ALA A 8 -5.12 -13.51 -23.48
CA ALA A 8 -5.50 -12.10 -23.44
C ALA A 8 -5.73 -11.62 -21.99
N VAL A 9 -6.44 -12.39 -21.17
CA VAL A 9 -6.67 -12.09 -19.74
C VAL A 9 -5.34 -12.07 -18.99
N PHE A 10 -4.46 -13.06 -19.22
CA PHE A 10 -3.15 -13.10 -18.58
C PHE A 10 -2.29 -11.89 -18.94
N ASN A 11 -2.22 -11.51 -20.21
CA ASN A 11 -1.44 -10.36 -20.67
C ASN A 11 -1.96 -9.05 -20.06
N TYR A 12 -3.28 -8.88 -19.97
CA TYR A 12 -3.88 -7.73 -19.30
C TYR A 12 -3.50 -7.67 -17.82
N ILE A 13 -3.66 -8.78 -17.09
CA ILE A 13 -3.28 -8.87 -15.67
C ILE A 13 -1.79 -8.58 -15.51
N LYS A 14 -0.93 -9.19 -16.34
CA LYS A 14 0.52 -8.98 -16.32
C LYS A 14 0.90 -7.52 -16.53
N ALA A 15 0.31 -6.85 -17.51
CA ALA A 15 0.56 -5.42 -17.78
C ALA A 15 0.18 -4.57 -16.56
N ARG A 16 -1.03 -4.77 -16.00
CA ARG A 16 -1.47 -4.03 -14.81
C ARG A 16 -0.59 -4.28 -13.59
N LEU A 17 -0.12 -5.51 -13.39
CA LEU A 17 0.82 -5.85 -12.32
C LEU A 17 2.21 -5.22 -12.55
N SER A 18 2.67 -5.10 -13.80
CA SER A 18 3.92 -4.40 -14.15
C SER A 18 3.81 -2.89 -13.87
N ASP A 19 2.62 -2.30 -14.04
CA ASP A 19 2.31 -0.92 -13.64
C ASP A 19 2.17 -0.77 -12.11
N GLY A 20 2.34 -1.87 -11.37
CA GLY A 20 2.27 -1.91 -9.92
C GLY A 20 0.86 -1.93 -9.35
N MET A 21 -0.16 -2.18 -10.16
CA MET A 21 -1.54 -2.26 -9.72
C MET A 21 -2.15 -3.62 -10.02
N SER A 22 -2.65 -4.33 -8.99
CA SER A 22 -3.43 -5.54 -9.19
C SER A 22 -4.83 -5.17 -9.65
N PRO A 23 -5.29 -5.65 -10.84
CA PRO A 23 -6.62 -5.34 -11.32
C PRO A 23 -7.71 -6.05 -10.51
N SER A 24 -8.84 -5.39 -10.33
CA SER A 24 -10.05 -6.02 -9.79
C SER A 24 -10.71 -6.91 -10.85
N VAL A 25 -11.56 -7.83 -10.39
CA VAL A 25 -12.36 -8.70 -11.29
C VAL A 25 -13.24 -7.87 -12.24
N ARG A 26 -13.77 -6.74 -11.76
CA ARG A 26 -14.60 -5.84 -12.57
C ARG A 26 -13.80 -5.15 -13.66
N GLU A 27 -12.61 -4.65 -13.36
CA GLU A 27 -11.69 -4.07 -14.35
C GLU A 27 -11.29 -5.09 -15.42
N ILE A 28 -11.05 -6.35 -15.04
CA ILE A 28 -10.77 -7.43 -16.00
C ILE A 28 -12.01 -7.72 -16.87
N MET A 29 -13.19 -7.77 -16.27
CA MET A 29 -14.45 -7.96 -16.99
C MET A 29 -14.65 -6.87 -18.04
N ASP A 30 -14.50 -5.62 -17.66
CA ASP A 30 -14.70 -4.45 -18.52
C ASP A 30 -13.65 -4.41 -19.64
N ALA A 31 -12.37 -4.59 -19.33
CA ALA A 31 -11.28 -4.59 -20.29
C ALA A 31 -11.38 -5.71 -21.34
N MET A 32 -11.92 -6.88 -20.94
CA MET A 32 -12.10 -8.03 -21.83
C MET A 32 -13.46 -8.08 -22.51
N GLY A 33 -14.36 -7.12 -22.24
CA GLY A 33 -15.72 -7.11 -22.79
C GLY A 33 -16.58 -8.29 -22.33
N PHE A 34 -16.34 -8.83 -21.11
CA PHE A 34 -17.13 -9.93 -20.59
C PHE A 34 -18.49 -9.43 -20.08
N LYS A 35 -19.54 -10.25 -20.26
CA LYS A 35 -20.89 -9.90 -19.83
C LYS A 35 -21.14 -10.09 -18.33
N SER A 36 -20.24 -10.75 -17.61
CA SER A 36 -20.38 -11.00 -16.18
C SER A 36 -19.04 -11.17 -15.47
N THR A 37 -19.00 -10.80 -14.19
CA THR A 37 -17.85 -11.04 -13.30
C THR A 37 -17.54 -12.51 -13.11
N SER A 38 -18.56 -13.39 -13.17
CA SER A 38 -18.39 -14.85 -13.10
C SER A 38 -17.52 -15.38 -14.24
N THR A 39 -17.60 -14.76 -15.43
CA THR A 39 -16.74 -15.13 -16.57
C THR A 39 -15.30 -14.72 -16.29
N ALA A 40 -15.05 -13.52 -15.78
CA ALA A 40 -13.73 -13.09 -15.40
C ALA A 40 -13.13 -13.96 -14.28
N HIS A 41 -13.92 -14.29 -13.25
CA HIS A 41 -13.51 -15.21 -12.18
C HIS A 41 -13.04 -16.55 -12.72
N ARG A 42 -13.79 -17.17 -13.65
CA ARG A 42 -13.42 -18.46 -14.25
C ARG A 42 -12.07 -18.41 -14.96
N TYR A 43 -11.77 -17.32 -15.68
CA TYR A 43 -10.46 -17.15 -16.32
C TYR A 43 -9.34 -16.95 -15.30
N ILE A 44 -9.57 -16.17 -14.25
CA ILE A 44 -8.61 -15.99 -13.15
C ILE A 44 -8.32 -17.34 -12.49
N GLU A 45 -9.34 -18.13 -12.15
CA GLU A 45 -9.17 -19.45 -11.54
C GLU A 45 -8.39 -20.42 -12.45
N THR A 46 -8.62 -20.35 -13.76
CA THR A 46 -7.84 -21.12 -14.72
C THR A 46 -6.38 -20.73 -14.68
N LEU A 47 -6.05 -19.44 -14.70
CA LEU A 47 -4.69 -18.95 -14.65
C LEU A 47 -3.99 -19.26 -13.32
N VAL A 48 -4.73 -19.23 -12.21
CA VAL A 48 -4.22 -19.66 -10.88
C VAL A 48 -3.91 -21.17 -10.90
N ARG A 49 -4.81 -21.99 -11.41
CA ARG A 49 -4.61 -23.45 -11.51
C ARG A 49 -3.43 -23.82 -12.41
N GLU A 50 -3.22 -23.08 -13.48
CA GLU A 50 -2.05 -23.24 -14.37
C GLU A 50 -0.76 -22.65 -13.77
N GLY A 51 -0.81 -22.05 -12.57
CA GLY A 51 0.35 -21.46 -11.89
C GLY A 51 0.91 -20.20 -12.55
N LEU A 52 0.13 -19.51 -13.39
CA LEU A 52 0.57 -18.32 -14.11
C LEU A 52 0.32 -17.02 -13.31
N ILE A 53 -0.60 -17.07 -12.39
CA ILE A 53 -0.87 -16.03 -11.40
C ILE A 53 -1.14 -16.68 -10.05
N GLU A 54 -0.92 -15.93 -8.99
CA GLU A 54 -1.29 -16.31 -7.63
C GLU A 54 -2.36 -15.36 -7.10
N LYS A 55 -3.24 -15.85 -6.21
CA LYS A 55 -4.24 -15.06 -5.52
C LYS A 55 -3.96 -15.10 -4.02
N THR A 56 -3.69 -13.96 -3.42
CA THR A 56 -3.41 -13.84 -1.99
C THR A 56 -4.67 -13.38 -1.25
N GLY A 57 -5.34 -14.32 -0.53
CA GLY A 57 -6.55 -14.05 0.25
C GLY A 57 -7.84 -13.90 -0.58
N ASN A 58 -8.93 -13.55 0.12
CA ASN A 58 -10.27 -13.40 -0.46
C ASN A 58 -10.65 -11.95 -0.84
N LEU A 59 -9.71 -11.02 -0.73
CA LEU A 59 -9.95 -9.61 -0.99
C LEU A 59 -9.89 -9.30 -2.50
N ASN A 60 -10.46 -8.18 -2.91
CA ASN A 60 -10.30 -7.65 -4.25
C ASN A 60 -8.84 -7.21 -4.48
N ARG A 61 -8.35 -7.28 -5.74
CA ARG A 61 -7.01 -6.82 -6.15
C ARG A 61 -5.84 -7.58 -5.49
N THR A 62 -5.97 -8.90 -5.37
CA THR A 62 -4.97 -9.78 -4.73
C THR A 62 -4.18 -10.65 -5.70
N LEU A 63 -4.23 -10.34 -7.01
CA LEU A 63 -3.51 -11.09 -8.03
C LEU A 63 -2.04 -10.68 -8.06
N ARG A 64 -1.14 -11.67 -8.21
CA ARG A 64 0.30 -11.48 -8.40
C ARG A 64 0.87 -12.50 -9.37
N LEU A 65 2.04 -12.22 -9.94
CA LEU A 65 2.78 -13.21 -10.72
C LEU A 65 3.53 -14.15 -9.78
N PRO A 66 3.60 -15.46 -10.08
CA PRO A 66 4.42 -16.41 -9.33
C PRO A 66 5.89 -15.95 -9.31
N ASN A 67 6.53 -16.07 -8.18
CA ASN A 67 7.94 -15.70 -7.97
C ASN A 67 8.29 -14.24 -8.31
N SER A 68 7.31 -13.34 -8.34
CA SER A 68 7.60 -11.92 -8.61
C SER A 68 8.34 -11.22 -7.47
N GLY A 69 8.51 -11.87 -6.32
CA GLY A 69 9.04 -11.23 -5.09
C GLY A 69 8.16 -10.08 -4.58
N THR A 70 7.16 -9.71 -5.36
CA THR A 70 6.33 -8.52 -5.16
C THR A 70 5.12 -8.87 -4.32
N THR A 71 5.00 -8.22 -3.16
CA THR A 71 3.85 -8.29 -2.28
C THR A 71 2.80 -7.26 -2.70
N SER A 72 1.52 -7.64 -2.70
CA SER A 72 0.40 -6.72 -2.91
C SER A 72 0.11 -5.97 -1.61
N VAL A 73 0.43 -4.69 -1.57
CA VAL A 73 0.27 -3.82 -0.40
C VAL A 73 -1.02 -2.99 -0.55
N PRO A 74 -1.96 -3.03 0.42
CA PRO A 74 -3.17 -2.22 0.38
C PRO A 74 -2.84 -0.74 0.53
N VAL A 75 -3.43 0.10 -0.32
CA VAL A 75 -3.36 1.56 -0.23
C VAL A 75 -4.57 2.05 0.54
N MET A 76 -4.33 2.67 1.68
CA MET A 76 -5.38 3.22 2.54
C MET A 76 -5.79 4.60 2.06
N GLY A 77 -7.09 4.88 2.07
CA GLY A 77 -7.64 6.19 1.71
C GLY A 77 -7.49 7.20 2.84
N THR A 78 -8.01 6.85 3.99
CA THR A 78 -7.93 7.63 5.22
C THR A 78 -7.57 6.71 6.37
N VAL A 79 -6.73 7.16 7.27
CA VAL A 79 -6.42 6.44 8.50
C VAL A 79 -7.03 7.24 9.64
N THR A 80 -8.03 6.67 10.31
CA THR A 80 -8.71 7.28 11.44
C THR A 80 -8.43 6.50 12.72
N ALA A 81 -8.32 7.21 13.83
CA ALA A 81 -8.08 6.60 15.13
C ALA A 81 -9.28 5.73 15.57
N GLY A 82 -8.99 4.65 16.30
CA GLY A 82 -10.02 3.77 16.85
C GLY A 82 -10.60 2.75 15.88
N GLN A 83 -10.20 2.77 14.60
CA GLN A 83 -10.54 1.73 13.63
C GLN A 83 -9.32 0.88 13.25
N PRO A 84 -9.48 -0.42 13.00
CA PRO A 84 -8.37 -1.22 12.49
C PRO A 84 -7.91 -0.66 11.15
N ILE A 85 -6.61 -0.38 10.98
CA ILE A 85 -6.00 0.10 9.72
C ILE A 85 -6.31 -0.84 8.52
N THR A 86 -6.92 -1.98 8.75
CA THR A 86 -7.34 -2.97 7.74
C THR A 86 -8.84 -3.01 7.51
N ALA A 87 -9.61 -2.02 7.96
CA ALA A 87 -11.01 -1.95 7.59
C ALA A 87 -11.11 -1.92 6.05
N VAL A 88 -11.79 -2.90 5.48
CA VAL A 88 -11.88 -3.09 4.01
C VAL A 88 -12.49 -1.88 3.32
N GLU A 89 -13.26 -1.10 4.06
CA GLU A 89 -13.95 0.10 3.58
C GLU A 89 -12.99 1.26 3.26
N ASP A 90 -11.80 1.27 3.84
CA ASP A 90 -10.80 2.33 3.65
C ASP A 90 -9.74 2.01 2.58
N ILE A 91 -9.78 0.80 1.98
CA ILE A 91 -8.80 0.40 0.96
C ILE A 91 -9.21 0.99 -0.40
N THR A 92 -8.41 1.92 -0.91
CA THR A 92 -8.61 2.56 -2.21
C THR A 92 -7.97 1.82 -3.38
N GLY A 93 -7.02 0.93 -3.10
CA GLY A 93 -6.33 0.14 -4.12
C GLY A 93 -5.25 -0.75 -3.55
N TYR A 94 -4.44 -1.32 -4.42
CA TYR A 94 -3.28 -2.14 -4.06
C TYR A 94 -2.11 -1.80 -4.97
N ILE A 95 -0.91 -1.81 -4.42
CA ILE A 95 0.34 -1.64 -5.17
C ILE A 95 1.27 -2.81 -4.93
N GLY A 96 2.07 -3.15 -5.94
CA GLY A 96 3.15 -4.13 -5.79
C GLY A 96 4.38 -3.49 -5.14
N PHE A 97 4.94 -4.17 -4.12
CA PHE A 97 6.18 -3.77 -3.46
C PHE A 97 7.00 -5.00 -3.07
N GLU A 98 8.32 -4.93 -3.28
CA GLU A 98 9.24 -5.99 -2.86
C GLU A 98 9.70 -5.72 -1.43
N ALA A 99 9.28 -6.58 -0.50
CA ALA A 99 9.66 -6.52 0.91
C ALA A 99 10.16 -7.88 1.38
N PRO A 100 11.39 -8.27 1.03
CA PRO A 100 11.94 -9.56 1.44
C PRO A 100 11.94 -9.70 2.97
N GLY A 101 11.37 -10.82 3.46
CA GLY A 101 11.36 -11.13 4.89
C GLY A 101 10.35 -10.34 5.73
N VAL A 102 9.48 -9.54 5.11
CA VAL A 102 8.38 -8.85 5.79
C VAL A 102 7.07 -9.58 5.50
N ASP A 103 6.29 -9.85 6.53
CA ASP A 103 4.95 -10.43 6.36
C ASP A 103 4.07 -9.45 5.58
N PRO A 104 3.45 -9.88 4.47
CA PRO A 104 2.51 -9.04 3.71
C PRO A 104 1.39 -8.41 4.55
N GLN A 105 0.95 -9.08 5.61
CA GLN A 105 -0.09 -8.58 6.52
C GLN A 105 0.38 -7.42 7.40
N GLU A 106 1.69 -7.27 7.55
CA GLU A 106 2.29 -6.15 8.27
C GLU A 106 2.46 -4.90 7.39
N LEU A 107 2.11 -4.97 6.10
CA LEU A 107 2.29 -3.87 5.14
C LEU A 107 0.98 -3.14 4.85
N PHE A 108 1.08 -1.83 4.76
CA PHE A 108 0.08 -0.96 4.18
C PHE A 108 0.75 0.21 3.46
N ALA A 109 0.01 0.94 2.64
CA ALA A 109 0.52 2.10 1.94
C ALA A 109 -0.41 3.29 2.13
N LEU A 110 0.15 4.49 2.11
CA LEU A 110 -0.56 5.75 2.23
C LEU A 110 -0.16 6.69 1.11
N LYS A 111 -1.14 7.38 0.54
CA LYS A 111 -0.87 8.48 -0.38
C LYS A 111 -0.54 9.73 0.42
N ILE A 112 0.62 10.32 0.14
CA ILE A 112 1.09 11.55 0.77
C ILE A 112 0.27 12.75 0.26
N ARG A 113 -0.03 13.64 1.20
CA ARG A 113 -0.62 14.96 0.93
C ARG A 113 0.24 16.01 1.61
N GLY A 114 0.63 17.03 0.84
CA GLY A 114 1.43 18.15 1.30
C GLY A 114 2.94 17.93 1.23
N GLU A 115 3.69 18.89 1.77
CA GLU A 115 5.12 19.07 1.52
C GLU A 115 6.00 18.93 2.77
N SER A 116 5.46 18.36 3.85
CA SER A 116 6.16 18.31 5.14
C SER A 116 7.42 17.43 5.16
N MET A 117 7.64 16.61 4.13
CA MET A 117 8.74 15.64 4.07
C MET A 117 9.59 15.75 2.78
N ILE A 118 9.59 16.94 2.16
CA ILE A 118 10.24 17.18 0.86
C ILE A 118 11.77 16.97 0.92
N ASP A 119 12.43 17.35 2.00
CA ASP A 119 13.88 17.19 2.14
C ASP A 119 14.27 15.72 2.41
N ALA A 120 13.31 14.88 2.82
CA ALA A 120 13.46 13.44 2.84
C ALA A 120 13.14 12.78 1.47
N GLY A 121 12.86 13.58 0.44
CA GLY A 121 12.51 13.11 -0.90
C GLY A 121 11.09 12.56 -1.04
N ILE A 122 10.24 12.77 -0.03
CA ILE A 122 8.82 12.38 -0.06
C ILE A 122 7.99 13.60 -0.47
N LEU A 123 7.35 13.53 -1.64
CA LEU A 123 6.62 14.64 -2.25
C LEU A 123 5.10 14.41 -2.19
N ASP A 124 4.36 15.48 -2.42
CA ASP A 124 2.91 15.39 -2.59
C ASP A 124 2.54 14.41 -3.71
N GLY A 125 1.55 13.56 -3.48
CA GLY A 125 1.10 12.53 -4.42
C GLY A 125 1.88 11.21 -4.36
N ASP A 126 3.02 11.14 -3.68
CA ASP A 126 3.75 9.89 -3.47
C ASP A 126 2.93 8.86 -2.69
N ILE A 127 3.29 7.60 -2.86
CA ILE A 127 2.74 6.51 -2.07
C ILE A 127 3.86 5.95 -1.21
N VAL A 128 3.78 6.13 0.11
CA VAL A 128 4.72 5.51 1.06
C VAL A 128 4.25 4.12 1.45
N ILE A 129 5.21 3.18 1.52
CA ILE A 129 4.99 1.83 1.99
C ILE A 129 5.43 1.77 3.45
N VAL A 130 4.54 1.27 4.29
CA VAL A 130 4.66 1.30 5.74
C VAL A 130 4.62 -0.12 6.28
N LYS A 131 5.60 -0.45 7.12
CA LYS A 131 5.56 -1.65 7.95
C LYS A 131 4.89 -1.30 9.28
N ARG A 132 3.85 -2.06 9.65
CA ARG A 132 3.16 -1.92 10.95
C ARG A 132 4.12 -2.20 12.09
N VAL A 133 4.29 -1.25 12.95
CA VAL A 133 5.01 -1.35 14.21
C VAL A 133 4.38 -0.36 15.19
N ASN A 134 4.44 -0.66 16.48
CA ASN A 134 3.94 0.21 17.54
C ASN A 134 5.07 0.96 18.28
N TYR A 135 6.30 0.88 17.77
CA TYR A 135 7.47 1.58 18.29
C TYR A 135 8.35 2.09 17.14
N ALA A 136 9.14 3.10 17.42
CA ALA A 136 10.11 3.66 16.47
C ALA A 136 11.40 4.08 17.21
N GLU A 137 12.48 4.11 16.47
CA GLU A 137 13.77 4.64 16.92
C GLU A 137 13.94 6.08 16.46
N ASN A 138 14.80 6.82 17.18
CA ASN A 138 15.12 8.19 16.80
C ASN A 138 15.71 8.26 15.39
N GLY A 139 15.09 9.08 14.54
CA GLY A 139 15.45 9.23 13.14
C GLY A 139 14.60 8.41 12.16
N ASP A 140 13.76 7.50 12.65
CA ASP A 140 12.83 6.79 11.77
C ASP A 140 11.77 7.73 11.15
N ILE A 141 11.41 7.49 9.89
CA ILE A 141 10.25 8.13 9.28
C ILE A 141 9.04 7.24 9.61
N VAL A 142 8.07 7.80 10.31
CA VAL A 142 6.91 7.07 10.81
C VAL A 142 5.61 7.64 10.29
N VAL A 143 4.58 6.79 10.28
CA VAL A 143 3.19 7.21 10.29
C VAL A 143 2.73 7.18 11.74
N ALA A 144 2.24 8.29 12.24
CA ALA A 144 1.79 8.42 13.62
C ALA A 144 0.49 9.22 13.71
N PHE A 145 -0.33 8.93 14.71
CA PHE A 145 -1.45 9.78 15.10
C PHE A 145 -0.97 10.91 16.01
N ILE A 146 -1.51 12.11 15.73
CA ILE A 146 -1.46 13.26 16.62
C ILE A 146 -2.88 13.46 17.14
N ASP A 147 -3.02 13.56 18.47
CA ASP A 147 -4.31 13.77 19.16
C ASP A 147 -5.42 12.76 18.77
N ARG A 148 -5.04 11.60 18.24
CA ARG A 148 -5.95 10.53 17.78
C ARG A 148 -6.94 10.96 16.69
N GLU A 149 -6.65 12.01 15.95
CA GLU A 149 -7.55 12.51 14.92
C GLU A 149 -7.03 12.23 13.51
N GLU A 150 -5.80 12.59 13.20
CA GLU A 150 -5.25 12.50 11.86
C GLU A 150 -3.85 11.84 11.84
N ALA A 151 -3.64 10.96 10.88
CA ALA A 151 -2.35 10.33 10.65
C ALA A 151 -1.42 11.28 9.90
N THR A 152 -0.18 11.41 10.38
CA THR A 152 0.86 12.22 9.74
C THR A 152 2.13 11.40 9.48
N VAL A 153 2.91 11.82 8.48
CA VAL A 153 4.23 11.27 8.20
C VAL A 153 5.29 12.27 8.63
N LYS A 154 6.15 11.88 9.57
CA LYS A 154 7.20 12.73 10.13
C LYS A 154 8.43 11.89 10.50
N ARG A 155 9.57 12.55 10.73
CA ARG A 155 10.69 11.91 11.38
C ARG A 155 10.50 11.92 12.90
N PHE A 156 10.61 10.75 13.50
CA PHE A 156 10.34 10.50 14.91
C PHE A 156 11.57 10.72 15.76
N PHE A 157 11.38 11.39 16.90
CA PHE A 157 12.36 11.50 17.97
C PHE A 157 11.68 11.36 19.33
N LYS A 158 12.20 10.47 20.17
CA LYS A 158 11.86 10.38 21.59
C LYS A 158 12.90 11.17 22.37
N GLU A 159 12.47 12.22 23.01
CA GLU A 159 13.29 13.12 23.80
C GLU A 159 12.91 13.02 25.29
N LYS A 160 13.61 13.78 26.15
CA LYS A 160 13.42 13.69 27.59
C LYS A 160 12.07 14.28 27.99
N GLY A 161 11.07 13.41 28.22
CA GLY A 161 9.73 13.78 28.67
C GLY A 161 8.72 14.13 27.58
N HIS A 162 9.08 14.01 26.30
CA HIS A 162 8.17 14.27 25.20
C HIS A 162 8.61 13.54 23.91
N TYR A 163 7.77 13.61 22.88
CA TYR A 163 8.10 13.17 21.53
C TYR A 163 8.13 14.37 20.58
N ARG A 164 9.08 14.35 19.64
CA ARG A 164 9.17 15.34 18.58
C ARG A 164 8.93 14.65 17.24
N LEU A 165 7.93 15.11 16.51
CA LEU A 165 7.66 14.72 15.14
C LEU A 165 8.18 15.82 14.22
N GLN A 166 9.35 15.58 13.64
CA GLN A 166 10.09 16.55 12.85
C GLN A 166 9.67 16.50 11.39
N PRO A 167 9.16 17.58 10.79
CA PRO A 167 9.04 17.70 9.35
C PRO A 167 10.43 17.78 8.70
N GLU A 168 10.59 17.19 7.56
CA GLU A 168 11.75 17.36 6.68
C GLU A 168 11.42 18.47 5.66
N ASN A 169 11.14 19.65 6.17
CA ASN A 169 10.86 20.89 5.45
C ASN A 169 11.24 22.07 6.36
N PRO A 170 12.21 22.91 5.95
CA PRO A 170 12.73 23.97 6.79
C PRO A 170 11.74 25.11 7.06
N THR A 171 10.62 25.15 6.33
CA THR A 171 9.56 26.15 6.53
C THR A 171 8.51 25.72 7.55
N MET A 172 8.61 24.49 8.08
CA MET A 172 7.64 23.91 9.00
C MET A 172 8.26 23.64 10.36
N GLU A 173 7.54 24.02 11.42
CA GLU A 173 7.94 23.76 12.79
C GLU A 173 7.71 22.30 13.21
N PRO A 174 8.54 21.74 14.09
CA PRO A 174 8.33 20.43 14.66
C PRO A 174 7.09 20.40 15.56
N ILE A 175 6.43 19.24 15.59
CA ILE A 175 5.28 18.99 16.45
C ILE A 175 5.81 18.30 17.72
N ILE A 176 5.56 18.91 18.88
CA ILE A 176 5.96 18.40 20.19
C ILE A 176 4.71 17.89 20.89
N VAL A 177 4.74 16.64 21.34
CA VAL A 177 3.61 16.00 22.03
C VAL A 177 4.10 15.15 23.22
N ASP A 178 3.26 15.02 24.23
CA ASP A 178 3.54 14.17 25.39
C ASP A 178 3.31 12.68 25.10
N GLU A 179 2.38 12.39 24.17
CA GLU A 179 2.04 11.04 23.73
C GLU A 179 1.96 10.99 22.21
N VAL A 180 2.37 9.86 21.63
CA VAL A 180 2.27 9.60 20.19
C VAL A 180 1.93 8.14 19.95
N GLU A 181 0.98 7.88 19.08
CA GLU A 181 0.66 6.53 18.63
C GLU A 181 1.34 6.28 17.28
N VAL A 182 2.38 5.44 17.28
CA VAL A 182 3.06 5.02 16.06
C VAL A 182 2.26 3.89 15.40
N LEU A 183 1.85 4.11 14.15
CA LEU A 183 1.11 3.14 13.33
C LEU A 183 2.04 2.25 12.51
N GLY A 184 3.22 2.79 12.17
CA GLY A 184 4.21 2.06 11.41
C GLY A 184 5.39 2.92 10.97
N LYS A 185 6.42 2.23 10.47
CA LYS A 185 7.64 2.80 9.92
C LYS A 185 7.61 2.78 8.41
N VAL A 186 7.95 3.88 7.78
CA VAL A 186 8.11 3.97 6.32
C VAL A 186 9.34 3.16 5.89
N ILE A 187 9.15 2.20 5.00
CA ILE A 187 10.19 1.30 4.49
C ILE A 187 10.43 1.45 2.99
N GLY A 188 9.57 2.19 2.31
CA GLY A 188 9.70 2.41 0.87
C GLY A 188 8.77 3.50 0.36
N LEU A 189 8.98 3.87 -0.89
CA LEU A 189 8.22 4.90 -1.57
C LEU A 189 8.00 4.50 -3.03
N LYS A 190 6.83 4.82 -3.56
CA LYS A 190 6.51 4.67 -4.97
C LYS A 190 5.97 5.99 -5.52
N ARG A 191 6.54 6.42 -6.64
CA ARG A 191 6.14 7.64 -7.37
C ARG A 191 5.77 7.29 -8.81
N TYR A 192 4.71 7.89 -9.28
CA TYR A 192 4.30 7.83 -10.68
C TYR A 192 4.51 9.22 -11.32
N TYR A 193 5.01 9.24 -12.56
CA TYR A 193 5.25 10.45 -13.34
C TYR A 193 4.28 10.56 -14.51
#